data_060594b3f5b0670a5e0bf8d5c90c9dbe
#
_entry.id   060594b3f5b0670a5e0bf8d5c90c9dbe
#
_cell.length_a   1.000
_cell.length_b   1.000
_cell.length_c   1.000
_cell.angle_alpha   90.00
_cell.angle_beta   90.00
_cell.angle_gamma   90.00
#
_symmetry.space_group_name_H-M   'P 1'
#
loop_
_entity.id
_entity.type
_entity.pdbx_description
1 polymer ?
#
loop_
_entity_poly.entity_id
_entity_poly.type
_entity_poly.pdbx_seq_one_letter_code
_entity_poly.pdbx_strand_id
1 'polypeptide(L)'
;VKNSFIAFIKRKNESIHTTETIYIASILTLVGGFVDAYTYITRDGIFAYAQTGNMIFFAMHLAKKEFALTMHYLIPICVFIIGIWTALYIKKVLNKKKLMELEYVIILMAAIILFIVGFLHKGISNIIVVSVISFMSAALMITFNKVEGLTYVTNMCTGNLKSASDNLFRFLFNRDKVGLKNGLIYLTILFSFTLGAFLGSFFTRIFGIKSIWIASGLLFIVESLMFFDN
;
A
#
# COMPACT_ATOMS: atom_id res chain seq x y z
N VAL A 1 -6.25 19.63 -24.62
CA VAL A 1 -6.04 19.53 -23.15
C VAL A 1 -5.59 18.11 -22.77
N LYS A 2 -6.24 17.04 -23.28
CA LYS A 2 -5.91 15.64 -22.99
C LYS A 2 -4.49 15.23 -23.46
N ASN A 3 -4.11 15.66 -24.66
CA ASN A 3 -2.78 15.38 -25.22
C ASN A 3 -1.64 16.17 -24.54
N SER A 4 -1.95 17.35 -23.99
CA SER A 4 -0.95 18.18 -23.27
C SER A 4 -0.60 17.60 -21.90
N PHE A 5 -1.56 17.02 -21.19
CA PHE A 5 -1.35 16.39 -19.89
C PHE A 5 -0.53 15.10 -20.02
N ILE A 6 -0.87 14.25 -21.01
CA ILE A 6 -0.12 13.03 -21.34
C ILE A 6 1.29 13.38 -21.82
N ALA A 7 1.46 14.41 -22.67
CA ALA A 7 2.76 14.87 -23.14
C ALA A 7 3.64 15.48 -22.03
N PHE A 8 3.03 16.13 -21.03
CA PHE A 8 3.72 16.66 -19.85
C PHE A 8 4.25 15.51 -18.98
N ILE A 9 3.47 14.46 -18.78
CA ILE A 9 3.90 13.24 -18.07
C ILE A 9 5.04 12.55 -18.85
N LYS A 10 4.89 12.38 -20.15
CA LYS A 10 5.85 11.67 -21.01
C LYS A 10 7.22 12.38 -21.15
N ARG A 11 7.27 13.71 -21.22
CA ARG A 11 8.54 14.48 -21.35
C ARG A 11 9.42 14.45 -20.10
N LYS A 12 8.90 14.11 -18.93
CA LYS A 12 9.67 14.11 -17.67
C LYS A 12 10.33 12.76 -17.37
N ASN A 13 9.98 11.70 -18.09
CA ASN A 13 10.21 10.32 -17.64
C ASN A 13 10.94 9.39 -18.62
N GLU A 14 11.79 9.88 -19.53
CA GLU A 14 12.59 8.98 -20.38
C GLU A 14 13.57 8.06 -19.62
N SER A 15 13.70 8.20 -18.28
CA SER A 15 14.57 7.37 -17.44
C SER A 15 13.90 6.65 -16.26
N ILE A 16 12.63 6.95 -15.95
CA ILE A 16 11.93 6.38 -14.78
C ILE A 16 10.83 5.43 -15.28
N HIS A 17 10.83 4.20 -14.75
CA HIS A 17 9.80 3.22 -15.08
C HIS A 17 8.44 3.73 -14.59
N THR A 18 7.35 3.52 -15.36
CA THR A 18 5.99 4.03 -15.04
C THR A 18 5.56 3.66 -13.63
N THR A 19 5.90 2.44 -13.18
CA THR A 19 5.58 1.93 -11.85
C THR A 19 6.33 2.63 -10.71
N GLU A 20 7.41 3.34 -11.00
CA GLU A 20 8.19 4.14 -10.04
C GLU A 20 7.79 5.62 -9.99
N THR A 21 6.71 6.01 -10.69
CA THR A 21 6.25 7.41 -10.70
C THR A 21 5.57 7.79 -9.40
N ILE A 22 5.68 9.08 -9.03
CA ILE A 22 5.03 9.63 -7.83
C ILE A 22 3.51 9.43 -7.84
N TYR A 23 2.88 9.43 -9.02
CA TYR A 23 1.42 9.25 -9.13
C TYR A 23 0.99 7.86 -8.73
N ILE A 24 1.63 6.82 -9.27
CA ILE A 24 1.33 5.41 -8.92
C ILE A 24 1.65 5.15 -7.46
N ALA A 25 2.82 5.58 -6.98
CA ALA A 25 3.20 5.45 -5.58
C ALA A 25 2.17 6.12 -4.64
N SER A 26 1.69 7.32 -5.00
CA SER A 26 0.68 8.04 -4.21
C SER A 26 -0.66 7.31 -4.17
N ILE A 27 -1.15 6.77 -5.30
CA ILE A 27 -2.42 6.03 -5.33
C ILE A 27 -2.29 4.72 -4.55
N LEU A 28 -1.20 3.97 -4.72
CA LEU A 28 -0.97 2.73 -3.97
C LEU A 28 -0.91 2.97 -2.47
N THR A 29 -0.24 4.05 -2.05
CA THR A 29 -0.13 4.42 -0.65
C THR A 29 -1.48 4.91 -0.09
N LEU A 30 -2.26 5.65 -0.87
CA LEU A 30 -3.62 6.05 -0.52
C LEU A 30 -4.52 4.83 -0.33
N VAL A 31 -4.46 3.85 -1.24
CA VAL A 31 -5.17 2.57 -1.09
C VAL A 31 -4.72 1.85 0.19
N GLY A 32 -3.43 1.83 0.52
CA GLY A 32 -2.93 1.23 1.76
C GLY A 32 -3.58 1.84 3.00
N GLY A 33 -3.58 3.18 3.12
CA GLY A 33 -4.24 3.88 4.22
C GLY A 33 -5.76 3.64 4.27
N PHE A 34 -6.42 3.66 3.10
CA PHE A 34 -7.85 3.37 2.99
C PHE A 34 -8.20 1.97 3.51
N VAL A 35 -7.47 0.96 3.05
CA VAL A 35 -7.70 -0.45 3.42
C VAL A 35 -7.42 -0.69 4.91
N ASP A 36 -6.38 -0.06 5.48
CA ASP A 36 -6.11 -0.16 6.93
C ASP A 36 -7.25 0.43 7.76
N ALA A 37 -7.75 1.61 7.42
CA ALA A 37 -8.90 2.19 8.11
C ALA A 37 -10.17 1.33 7.93
N TYR A 38 -10.40 0.82 6.73
CA TYR A 38 -11.51 -0.09 6.45
C TYR A 38 -11.43 -1.37 7.28
N THR A 39 -10.30 -2.08 7.28
CA THR A 39 -10.17 -3.34 8.01
C THR A 39 -10.25 -3.13 9.51
N TYR A 40 -9.66 -2.07 10.04
CA TYR A 40 -9.76 -1.73 11.44
C TYR A 40 -11.24 -1.53 11.88
N ILE A 41 -12.04 -0.84 11.07
CA ILE A 41 -13.45 -0.54 11.41
C ILE A 41 -14.37 -1.75 11.19
N THR A 42 -14.14 -2.55 10.13
CA THR A 42 -15.09 -3.59 9.70
C THR A 42 -14.66 -5.02 10.05
N ARG A 43 -13.39 -5.23 10.45
CA ARG A 43 -12.77 -6.53 10.65
C ARG A 43 -12.06 -6.62 12.02
N ASP A 44 -12.79 -6.31 13.07
CA ASP A 44 -12.41 -6.51 14.49
C ASP A 44 -11.08 -5.85 14.91
N GLY A 45 -10.78 -4.66 14.37
CA GLY A 45 -9.61 -3.88 14.79
C GLY A 45 -8.26 -4.39 14.26
N ILE A 46 -8.27 -5.21 13.20
CA ILE A 46 -7.02 -5.73 12.59
C ILE A 46 -6.62 -4.82 11.42
N PHE A 47 -5.33 -4.50 11.32
CA PHE A 47 -4.77 -3.84 10.14
C PHE A 47 -4.34 -4.87 9.08
N ALA A 48 -4.65 -4.61 7.82
CA ALA A 48 -4.21 -5.47 6.73
C ALA A 48 -2.82 -5.11 6.21
N TYR A 49 -2.43 -3.83 6.27
CA TYR A 49 -1.15 -3.30 5.80
C TYR A 49 -0.22 -2.95 6.95
N ALA A 50 -0.69 -2.25 8.00
CA ALA A 50 0.13 -1.75 9.10
C ALA A 50 0.43 -2.82 10.16
N GLN A 51 1.33 -3.73 9.88
CA GLN A 51 1.65 -4.86 10.78
C GLN A 51 2.22 -4.43 12.14
N THR A 52 2.83 -3.24 12.25
CA THR A 52 3.30 -2.70 13.54
C THR A 52 2.15 -2.56 14.55
N GLY A 53 0.97 -2.11 14.11
CA GLY A 53 -0.21 -2.05 14.96
C GLY A 53 -0.65 -3.43 15.43
N ASN A 54 -0.68 -4.41 14.52
CA ASN A 54 -1.02 -5.79 14.87
C ASN A 54 -0.02 -6.39 15.86
N MET A 55 1.29 -6.12 15.74
CA MET A 55 2.32 -6.57 16.69
C MET A 55 2.08 -6.00 18.10
N ILE A 56 1.68 -4.73 18.21
CA ILE A 56 1.38 -4.10 19.50
C ILE A 56 0.16 -4.78 20.13
N PHE A 57 -0.94 -4.96 19.39
CA PHE A 57 -2.15 -5.60 19.89
C PHE A 57 -1.90 -7.08 20.23
N PHE A 58 -1.14 -7.81 19.41
CA PHE A 58 -0.68 -9.15 19.74
C PHE A 58 -0.01 -9.22 21.11
N ALA A 59 0.98 -8.36 21.37
CA ALA A 59 1.70 -8.33 22.63
C ALA A 59 0.79 -7.96 23.82
N MET A 60 -0.12 -6.99 23.63
CA MET A 60 -1.06 -6.57 24.66
C MET A 60 -2.03 -7.69 25.08
N HIS A 61 -2.61 -8.41 24.11
CA HIS A 61 -3.53 -9.52 24.38
C HIS A 61 -2.80 -10.76 24.94
N LEU A 62 -1.56 -11.01 24.50
CA LEU A 62 -0.73 -12.06 25.07
C LEU A 62 -0.41 -11.81 26.55
N ALA A 63 -0.06 -10.58 26.92
CA ALA A 63 0.18 -10.18 28.31
C ALA A 63 -1.06 -10.36 29.21
N LYS A 64 -2.26 -10.19 28.65
CA LYS A 64 -3.54 -10.41 29.33
C LYS A 64 -3.97 -11.89 29.32
N LYS A 65 -3.22 -12.78 28.69
CA LYS A 65 -3.55 -14.21 28.50
C LYS A 65 -4.84 -14.44 27.69
N GLU A 66 -5.20 -13.50 26.83
CA GLU A 66 -6.37 -13.53 25.94
C GLU A 66 -6.00 -14.26 24.63
N PHE A 67 -5.75 -15.58 24.71
CA PHE A 67 -5.13 -16.37 23.62
C PHE A 67 -5.90 -16.31 22.29
N ALA A 68 -7.24 -16.28 22.33
CA ALA A 68 -8.05 -16.19 21.12
C ALA A 68 -7.79 -14.85 20.38
N LEU A 69 -7.76 -13.73 21.11
CA LEU A 69 -7.44 -12.41 20.55
C LEU A 69 -5.96 -12.30 20.17
N THR A 70 -5.06 -12.97 20.89
CA THR A 70 -3.64 -13.08 20.51
C THR A 70 -3.50 -13.70 19.11
N MET A 71 -4.18 -14.82 18.83
CA MET A 71 -4.17 -15.47 17.52
C MET A 71 -4.81 -14.60 16.42
N HIS A 72 -5.80 -13.79 16.78
CA HIS A 72 -6.48 -12.87 15.90
C HIS A 72 -5.51 -11.88 15.20
N TYR A 73 -4.48 -11.42 15.92
CA TYR A 73 -3.45 -10.55 15.37
C TYR A 73 -2.25 -11.31 14.82
N LEU A 74 -1.89 -12.45 15.40
CA LEU A 74 -0.71 -13.22 15.00
C LEU A 74 -0.87 -13.82 13.60
N ILE A 75 -2.04 -14.36 13.27
CA ILE A 75 -2.28 -15.06 12.01
C ILE A 75 -2.06 -14.13 10.80
N PRO A 76 -2.63 -12.91 10.73
CA PRO A 76 -2.35 -11.97 9.65
C PRO A 76 -0.87 -11.58 9.53
N ILE A 77 -0.14 -11.45 10.66
CA ILE A 77 1.31 -11.19 10.67
C ILE A 77 2.07 -12.35 10.00
N CYS A 78 1.79 -13.58 10.38
CA CYS A 78 2.42 -14.77 9.79
C CYS A 78 2.12 -14.87 8.29
N VAL A 79 0.87 -14.62 7.88
CA VAL A 79 0.47 -14.65 6.47
C VAL A 79 1.14 -13.53 5.68
N PHE A 80 1.32 -12.34 6.28
CA PHE A 80 2.08 -11.24 5.67
C PHE A 80 3.55 -11.64 5.42
N ILE A 81 4.21 -12.31 6.38
CA ILE A 81 5.58 -12.83 6.21
C ILE A 81 5.64 -13.85 5.05
N ILE A 82 4.67 -14.77 4.97
CA ILE A 82 4.58 -15.72 3.86
C ILE A 82 4.42 -14.98 2.52
N GLY A 83 3.61 -13.92 2.50
CA GLY A 83 3.46 -13.05 1.34
C GLY A 83 4.76 -12.39 0.89
N ILE A 84 5.57 -11.88 1.85
CA ILE A 84 6.93 -11.35 1.57
C ILE A 84 7.80 -12.43 0.92
N TRP A 85 7.89 -13.60 1.55
CA TRP A 85 8.73 -14.69 1.03
C TRP A 85 8.30 -15.14 -0.36
N THR A 86 7.00 -15.25 -0.58
CA THR A 86 6.44 -15.60 -1.89
C THR A 86 6.83 -14.56 -2.95
N ALA A 87 6.64 -13.27 -2.66
CA ALA A 87 6.98 -12.20 -3.60
C ALA A 87 8.49 -12.13 -3.88
N LEU A 88 9.34 -12.29 -2.86
CA LEU A 88 10.80 -12.33 -3.01
C LEU A 88 11.25 -13.54 -3.84
N TYR A 89 10.67 -14.72 -3.59
CA TYR A 89 10.97 -15.92 -4.36
C TYR A 89 10.60 -15.75 -5.84
N ILE A 90 9.41 -15.23 -6.12
CA ILE A 90 8.98 -14.95 -7.50
C ILE A 90 9.92 -13.93 -8.17
N LYS A 91 10.29 -12.85 -7.49
CA LYS A 91 11.28 -11.87 -8.01
C LYS A 91 12.64 -12.50 -8.31
N LYS A 92 13.09 -13.45 -7.50
CA LYS A 92 14.36 -14.15 -7.71
C LYS A 92 14.35 -15.04 -8.96
N VAL A 93 13.22 -15.66 -9.26
CA VAL A 93 13.09 -16.64 -10.37
C VAL A 93 12.80 -15.97 -11.71
N LEU A 94 12.11 -14.83 -11.71
CA LEU A 94 11.70 -14.14 -12.92
C LEU A 94 12.80 -13.24 -13.50
N ASN A 95 12.89 -13.21 -14.84
CA ASN A 95 13.71 -12.23 -15.55
C ASN A 95 13.02 -10.85 -15.58
N LYS A 96 13.77 -9.80 -16.00
CA LYS A 96 13.30 -8.40 -15.99
C LYS A 96 11.97 -8.20 -16.76
N LYS A 97 11.79 -8.82 -17.91
CA LYS A 97 10.56 -8.70 -18.71
C LYS A 97 9.36 -9.30 -17.97
N LYS A 98 9.52 -10.50 -17.41
CA LYS A 98 8.46 -11.15 -16.62
C LYS A 98 8.15 -10.45 -15.30
N LEU A 99 9.11 -9.70 -14.74
CA LEU A 99 8.87 -8.86 -13.56
C LEU A 99 7.92 -7.71 -13.88
N MET A 100 8.03 -7.09 -15.06
CA MET A 100 7.07 -6.07 -15.50
C MET A 100 5.66 -6.65 -15.65
N GLU A 101 5.55 -7.82 -16.30
CA GLU A 101 4.26 -8.53 -16.41
C GLU A 101 3.67 -8.87 -15.02
N LEU A 102 4.54 -9.23 -14.05
CA LEU A 102 4.13 -9.51 -12.67
C LEU A 102 3.53 -8.29 -11.97
N GLU A 103 4.05 -7.08 -12.21
CA GLU A 103 3.52 -5.84 -11.61
C GLU A 103 2.04 -5.65 -11.95
N TYR A 104 1.65 -5.87 -13.22
CA TYR A 104 0.25 -5.84 -13.65
C TYR A 104 -0.58 -6.92 -12.97
N VAL A 105 -0.09 -8.16 -12.95
CA VAL A 105 -0.80 -9.29 -12.35
C VAL A 105 -1.06 -9.03 -10.86
N ILE A 106 -0.08 -8.49 -10.14
CA ILE A 106 -0.23 -8.23 -8.68
C ILE A 106 -1.26 -7.14 -8.43
N ILE A 107 -1.26 -6.03 -9.19
CA ILE A 107 -2.27 -4.99 -9.03
C ILE A 107 -3.66 -5.51 -9.38
N LEU A 108 -3.80 -6.23 -10.49
CA LEU A 108 -5.07 -6.82 -10.90
C LEU A 108 -5.60 -7.80 -9.87
N MET A 109 -4.76 -8.70 -9.35
CA MET A 109 -5.15 -9.62 -8.29
C MET A 109 -5.58 -8.88 -7.02
N ALA A 110 -4.85 -7.85 -6.61
CA ALA A 110 -5.22 -7.03 -5.46
C ALA A 110 -6.58 -6.34 -5.67
N ALA A 111 -6.82 -5.75 -6.85
CA ALA A 111 -8.08 -5.12 -7.18
C ALA A 111 -9.26 -6.12 -7.13
N ILE A 112 -9.08 -7.31 -7.72
CA ILE A 112 -10.10 -8.38 -7.71
C ILE A 112 -10.37 -8.87 -6.29
N ILE A 113 -9.33 -9.09 -5.47
CA ILE A 113 -9.49 -9.52 -4.07
C ILE A 113 -10.28 -8.49 -3.29
N LEU A 114 -9.94 -7.19 -3.38
CA LEU A 114 -10.68 -6.14 -2.70
C LEU A 114 -12.13 -6.04 -3.21
N PHE A 115 -12.36 -6.26 -4.51
CA PHE A 115 -13.70 -6.32 -5.08
C PHE A 115 -14.53 -7.45 -4.47
N ILE A 116 -13.97 -8.67 -4.39
CA ILE A 116 -14.61 -9.84 -3.78
C ILE A 116 -14.90 -9.59 -2.30
N VAL A 117 -13.95 -9.00 -1.56
CA VAL A 117 -14.10 -8.68 -0.13
C VAL A 117 -15.33 -7.81 0.15
N GLY A 118 -15.71 -6.92 -0.77
CA GLY A 118 -16.91 -6.08 -0.65
C GLY A 118 -18.25 -6.86 -0.64
N PHE A 119 -18.25 -8.12 -1.09
CA PHE A 119 -19.42 -9.00 -1.01
C PHE A 119 -19.40 -9.89 0.23
N LEU A 120 -18.28 -10.00 0.96
CA LEU A 120 -18.15 -10.92 2.08
C LEU A 120 -18.81 -10.36 3.35
N HIS A 121 -19.95 -10.93 3.71
CA HIS A 121 -20.72 -10.58 4.90
C HIS A 121 -20.11 -11.19 6.18
N LYS A 122 -20.65 -10.83 7.34
CA LYS A 122 -20.19 -11.21 8.70
C LYS A 122 -20.14 -12.75 8.97
N GLY A 123 -20.56 -13.60 8.06
CA GLY A 123 -20.48 -15.06 8.19
C GLY A 123 -19.12 -15.68 7.92
N ILE A 124 -18.20 -14.91 7.29
CA ILE A 124 -16.83 -15.37 7.01
C ILE A 124 -15.91 -14.79 8.06
N SER A 125 -15.00 -15.61 8.60
CA SER A 125 -14.03 -15.18 9.60
C SER A 125 -13.25 -13.95 9.16
N ASN A 126 -13.30 -12.88 9.95
CA ASN A 126 -12.59 -11.64 9.70
C ASN A 126 -11.06 -11.86 9.61
N ILE A 127 -10.53 -12.82 10.37
CA ILE A 127 -9.11 -13.21 10.32
C ILE A 127 -8.73 -13.69 8.91
N ILE A 128 -9.56 -14.52 8.27
CA ILE A 128 -9.30 -15.03 6.92
C ILE A 128 -9.28 -13.88 5.92
N VAL A 129 -10.28 -13.00 5.97
CA VAL A 129 -10.39 -11.85 5.07
C VAL A 129 -9.17 -10.94 5.20
N VAL A 130 -8.80 -10.57 6.43
CA VAL A 130 -7.63 -9.71 6.67
C VAL A 130 -6.35 -10.41 6.27
N SER A 131 -6.20 -11.72 6.53
CA SER A 131 -5.02 -12.48 6.14
C SER A 131 -4.81 -12.50 4.63
N VAL A 132 -5.86 -12.68 3.84
CA VAL A 132 -5.76 -12.62 2.37
C VAL A 132 -5.34 -11.23 1.89
N ILE A 133 -5.91 -10.17 2.47
CA ILE A 133 -5.51 -8.79 2.15
C ILE A 133 -4.07 -8.54 2.59
N SER A 134 -3.64 -9.03 3.77
CA SER A 134 -2.26 -8.90 4.27
C SER A 134 -1.25 -9.60 3.37
N PHE A 135 -1.57 -10.78 2.84
CA PHE A 135 -0.74 -11.46 1.85
C PHE A 135 -0.52 -10.59 0.61
N MET A 136 -1.61 -10.03 0.06
CA MET A 136 -1.54 -9.17 -1.12
C MET A 136 -0.82 -7.85 -0.83
N SER A 137 -0.99 -7.27 0.36
CA SER A 137 -0.29 -6.06 0.76
C SER A 137 1.23 -6.27 0.82
N ALA A 138 1.67 -7.45 1.28
CA ALA A 138 3.08 -7.84 1.27
C ALA A 138 3.63 -7.96 -0.16
N ALA A 139 2.86 -8.56 -1.07
CA ALA A 139 3.25 -8.67 -2.48
C ALA A 139 3.36 -7.28 -3.15
N LEU A 140 2.39 -6.39 -2.91
CA LEU A 140 2.44 -5.00 -3.38
C LEU A 140 3.65 -4.25 -2.82
N MET A 141 3.93 -4.36 -1.51
CA MET A 141 5.05 -3.71 -0.86
C MET A 141 6.41 -4.13 -1.44
N ILE A 142 6.59 -5.42 -1.74
CA ILE A 142 7.84 -5.94 -2.31
C ILE A 142 7.95 -5.54 -3.80
N THR A 143 6.84 -5.46 -4.50
CA THR A 143 6.81 -5.16 -5.94
C THR A 143 7.01 -3.67 -6.19
N PHE A 144 6.29 -2.82 -5.49
CA PHE A 144 6.29 -1.36 -5.65
C PHE A 144 7.05 -0.69 -4.50
N ASN A 145 8.37 -0.82 -4.49
CA ASN A 145 9.23 -0.34 -3.40
C ASN A 145 10.12 0.85 -3.79
N LYS A 146 9.88 1.46 -4.96
CA LYS A 146 10.60 2.65 -5.44
C LYS A 146 9.66 3.73 -5.92
N VAL A 147 10.04 4.99 -5.71
CA VAL A 147 9.37 6.19 -6.21
C VAL A 147 10.42 7.21 -6.64
N GLU A 148 10.39 7.63 -7.91
CA GLU A 148 11.35 8.59 -8.48
C GLU A 148 12.83 8.21 -8.18
N GLY A 149 13.14 6.90 -8.19
CA GLY A 149 14.46 6.36 -7.85
C GLY A 149 14.75 6.26 -6.34
N LEU A 150 13.85 6.70 -5.47
CA LEU A 150 13.97 6.61 -4.02
C LEU A 150 13.31 5.32 -3.52
N THR A 151 13.93 4.66 -2.55
CA THR A 151 13.30 3.53 -1.86
C THR A 151 12.25 4.05 -0.88
N TYR A 152 11.03 3.53 -0.97
CA TYR A 152 9.95 3.81 -0.04
C TYR A 152 9.20 2.54 0.33
N VAL A 153 8.35 2.63 1.34
CA VAL A 153 7.47 1.52 1.73
C VAL A 153 6.02 1.99 1.65
N THR A 154 5.24 1.34 0.79
CA THR A 154 3.84 1.73 0.49
C THR A 154 2.92 1.75 1.70
N ASN A 155 3.23 0.98 2.74
CA ASN A 155 2.39 0.76 3.92
C ASN A 155 3.09 1.10 5.25
N MET A 156 4.23 1.81 5.23
CA MET A 156 4.96 2.19 6.45
C MET A 156 5.17 3.71 6.52
N CYS A 157 4.48 4.35 7.46
CA CYS A 157 4.62 5.80 7.67
C CYS A 157 5.92 6.18 8.36
N THR A 158 6.36 5.47 9.41
CA THR A 158 7.50 5.87 10.25
C THR A 158 8.81 5.94 9.46
N GLY A 159 9.09 4.93 8.60
CA GLY A 159 10.29 4.93 7.76
C GLY A 159 10.29 6.07 6.74
N ASN A 160 9.15 6.31 6.09
CA ASN A 160 8.97 7.41 5.14
C ASN A 160 9.05 8.78 5.83
N LEU A 161 8.52 8.91 7.08
CA LEU A 161 8.63 10.14 7.89
C LEU A 161 10.08 10.45 8.26
N LYS A 162 10.85 9.43 8.66
CA LYS A 162 12.29 9.58 8.90
C LYS A 162 12.98 10.08 7.65
N SER A 163 12.75 9.44 6.50
CA SER A 163 13.37 9.84 5.23
C SER A 163 12.96 11.24 4.79
N ALA A 164 11.70 11.64 4.98
CA ALA A 164 11.25 13.02 4.74
C ALA A 164 12.03 14.02 5.60
N SER A 165 12.11 13.75 6.92
CA SER A 165 12.77 14.61 7.88
C SER A 165 14.28 14.77 7.59
N ASP A 166 14.99 13.65 7.32
CA ASP A 166 16.41 13.65 6.99
C ASP A 166 16.70 14.50 5.72
N ASN A 167 15.87 14.35 4.68
CA ASN A 167 16.04 15.09 3.43
C ASN A 167 15.71 16.58 3.58
N LEU A 168 14.66 16.93 4.33
CA LEU A 168 14.33 18.32 4.62
C LEU A 168 15.38 19.00 5.50
N PHE A 169 15.94 18.28 6.49
CA PHE A 169 17.05 18.77 7.31
C PHE A 169 18.26 19.14 6.43
N ARG A 170 18.65 18.28 5.49
CA ARG A 170 19.73 18.56 4.53
C ARG A 170 19.45 19.81 3.71
N PHE A 171 18.21 20.04 3.30
CA PHE A 171 17.85 21.28 2.61
C PHE A 171 17.96 22.51 3.53
N LEU A 172 17.43 22.43 4.75
CA LEU A 172 17.41 23.58 5.66
C LEU A 172 18.82 24.03 6.09
N PHE A 173 19.69 23.07 6.40
CA PHE A 173 21.01 23.35 6.97
C PHE A 173 22.11 23.38 5.93
N ASN A 174 22.04 22.59 4.86
CA ASN A 174 23.08 22.48 3.84
C ASN A 174 22.67 23.08 2.49
N ARG A 175 21.46 23.68 2.38
CA ARG A 175 20.89 24.21 1.12
C ARG A 175 20.83 23.18 -0.01
N ASP A 176 20.73 21.88 0.33
CA ASP A 176 20.67 20.77 -0.62
C ASP A 176 19.31 20.75 -1.35
N LYS A 177 19.27 21.24 -2.59
CA LYS A 177 18.06 21.24 -3.43
C LYS A 177 17.55 19.83 -3.75
N VAL A 178 18.44 18.84 -3.82
CA VAL A 178 18.06 17.43 -4.00
C VAL A 178 17.35 16.92 -2.76
N GLY A 179 17.84 17.30 -1.56
CA GLY A 179 17.17 17.04 -0.30
C GLY A 179 15.75 17.59 -0.25
N LEU A 180 15.55 18.84 -0.73
CA LEU A 180 14.20 19.41 -0.81
C LEU A 180 13.28 18.58 -1.71
N LYS A 181 13.72 18.24 -2.93
CA LYS A 181 12.92 17.41 -3.86
C LYS A 181 12.55 16.07 -3.23
N ASN A 182 13.53 15.37 -2.67
CA ASN A 182 13.32 14.06 -2.07
C ASN A 182 12.42 14.13 -0.83
N GLY A 183 12.60 15.15 0.02
CA GLY A 183 11.75 15.41 1.18
C GLY A 183 10.29 15.61 0.80
N LEU A 184 10.03 16.41 -0.27
CA LEU A 184 8.68 16.62 -0.78
C LEU A 184 8.05 15.36 -1.35
N ILE A 185 8.81 14.47 -2.01
CA ILE A 185 8.31 13.17 -2.48
C ILE A 185 7.83 12.33 -1.28
N TYR A 186 8.65 12.19 -0.23
CA TYR A 186 8.25 11.44 0.96
C TYR A 186 7.06 12.07 1.69
N LEU A 187 6.97 13.41 1.76
CA LEU A 187 5.79 14.08 2.32
C LEU A 187 4.53 13.82 1.51
N THR A 188 4.62 13.77 0.17
CA THR A 188 3.49 13.41 -0.70
C THR A 188 3.01 11.99 -0.42
N ILE A 189 3.92 11.03 -0.24
CA ILE A 189 3.59 9.65 0.12
C ILE A 189 2.89 9.59 1.49
N LEU A 190 3.42 10.29 2.50
CA LEU A 190 2.81 10.35 3.84
C LEU A 190 1.42 10.98 3.82
N PHE A 191 1.27 12.09 3.10
CA PHE A 191 -0.02 12.76 2.91
C PHE A 191 -1.04 11.83 2.22
N SER A 192 -0.61 11.12 1.17
CA SER A 192 -1.45 10.16 0.45
C SER A 192 -1.96 9.04 1.37
N PHE A 193 -1.09 8.47 2.22
CA PHE A 193 -1.50 7.47 3.20
C PHE A 193 -2.53 8.03 4.19
N THR A 194 -2.24 9.19 4.76
CA THR A 194 -3.12 9.83 5.75
C THR A 194 -4.48 10.20 5.14
N LEU A 195 -4.47 10.73 3.91
CA LEU A 195 -5.68 11.00 3.15
C LEU A 195 -6.47 9.72 2.87
N GLY A 196 -5.77 8.66 2.49
CA GLY A 196 -6.37 7.34 2.29
C GLY A 196 -7.05 6.82 3.55
N ALA A 197 -6.40 6.89 4.71
CA ALA A 197 -6.98 6.48 5.99
C ALA A 197 -8.21 7.35 6.37
N PHE A 198 -8.14 8.65 6.13
CA PHE A 198 -9.28 9.55 6.33
C PHE A 198 -10.47 9.16 5.44
N LEU A 199 -10.25 9.01 4.14
CA LEU A 199 -11.29 8.63 3.18
C LEU A 199 -11.83 7.22 3.47
N GLY A 200 -10.95 6.27 3.81
CA GLY A 200 -11.33 4.92 4.22
C GLY A 200 -12.25 4.93 5.44
N SER A 201 -11.88 5.69 6.48
CA SER A 201 -12.73 5.85 7.65
C SER A 201 -14.07 6.53 7.32
N PHE A 202 -14.03 7.61 6.54
CA PHE A 202 -15.21 8.37 6.16
C PHE A 202 -16.21 7.53 5.35
N PHE A 203 -15.76 6.91 4.27
CA PHE A 203 -16.63 6.10 3.40
C PHE A 203 -17.08 4.80 4.05
N THR A 204 -16.27 4.22 4.94
CA THR A 204 -16.67 3.00 5.67
C THR A 204 -17.83 3.29 6.63
N ARG A 205 -17.89 4.47 7.23
CA ARG A 205 -19.06 4.88 8.04
C ARG A 205 -20.33 5.03 7.24
N ILE A 206 -20.24 5.40 5.96
CA ILE A 206 -21.40 5.62 5.08
C ILE A 206 -21.82 4.32 4.41
N PHE A 207 -20.88 3.59 3.80
CA PHE A 207 -21.17 2.45 2.94
C PHE A 207 -20.89 1.08 3.60
N GLY A 208 -20.37 1.07 4.84
CA GLY A 208 -20.01 -0.16 5.54
C GLY A 208 -18.97 -0.97 4.77
N ILE A 209 -19.20 -2.27 4.70
CA ILE A 209 -18.27 -3.21 4.03
C ILE A 209 -18.11 -2.95 2.52
N LYS A 210 -19.08 -2.31 1.87
CA LYS A 210 -19.03 -2.01 0.43
C LYS A 210 -18.06 -0.89 0.09
N SER A 211 -17.62 -0.08 1.06
CA SER A 211 -16.66 1.00 0.85
C SER A 211 -15.34 0.52 0.25
N ILE A 212 -14.98 -0.74 0.46
CA ILE A 212 -13.76 -1.35 -0.09
C ILE A 212 -13.72 -1.33 -1.63
N TRP A 213 -14.88 -1.25 -2.30
CA TRP A 213 -14.95 -1.13 -3.75
C TRP A 213 -14.31 0.17 -4.26
N ILE A 214 -14.25 1.22 -3.44
CA ILE A 214 -13.52 2.46 -3.79
C ILE A 214 -12.03 2.15 -3.92
N ALA A 215 -11.45 1.43 -2.96
CA ALA A 215 -10.04 1.02 -3.02
C ALA A 215 -9.76 0.07 -4.19
N SER A 216 -10.67 -0.87 -4.46
CA SER A 216 -10.60 -1.73 -5.65
C SER A 216 -10.62 -0.91 -6.94
N GLY A 217 -11.53 0.06 -7.07
CA GLY A 217 -11.61 0.95 -8.23
C GLY A 217 -10.34 1.78 -8.45
N LEU A 218 -9.70 2.26 -7.38
CA LEU A 218 -8.42 2.97 -7.46
C LEU A 218 -7.31 2.06 -7.99
N LEU A 219 -7.26 0.78 -7.61
CA LEU A 219 -6.29 -0.17 -8.17
C LEU A 219 -6.54 -0.47 -9.65
N PHE A 220 -7.80 -0.56 -10.10
CA PHE A 220 -8.11 -0.66 -11.52
C PHE A 220 -7.69 0.59 -12.32
N ILE A 221 -7.77 1.79 -11.70
CA ILE A 221 -7.24 3.01 -12.32
C ILE A 221 -5.70 2.90 -12.46
N VAL A 222 -4.99 2.43 -11.43
CA VAL A 222 -3.53 2.23 -11.49
C VAL A 222 -3.17 1.26 -12.60
N GLU A 223 -3.87 0.12 -12.69
CA GLU A 223 -3.65 -0.87 -13.74
C GLU A 223 -3.85 -0.26 -15.14
N SER A 224 -4.94 0.49 -15.33
CA SER A 224 -5.20 1.19 -16.59
C SER A 224 -4.12 2.21 -16.94
N LEU A 225 -3.64 3.00 -15.95
CA LEU A 225 -2.55 3.96 -16.18
C LEU A 225 -1.26 3.26 -16.62
N MET A 226 -0.93 2.13 -15.98
CA MET A 226 0.25 1.34 -16.36
C MET A 226 0.11 0.77 -17.78
N PHE A 227 -1.09 0.34 -18.18
CA PHE A 227 -1.35 -0.23 -19.50
C PHE A 227 -1.20 0.79 -20.64
N PHE A 228 -1.63 2.04 -20.42
CA PHE A 228 -1.57 3.09 -21.47
C PHE A 228 -0.20 3.76 -21.58
N ASP A 229 0.69 3.59 -20.62
CA ASP A 229 2.05 4.17 -20.64
C ASP A 229 3.13 3.23 -21.25
N ASN A 230 2.78 1.98 -21.55
CA ASN A 230 3.61 1.01 -22.27
C ASN A 230 3.23 0.94 -23.75
#